data_08c3fcbe36c3555a25db5c6d6f01eaa2
#
_entry.id   08c3fcbe36c3555a25db5c6d6f01eaa2
#
_cell.length_a   1.000
_cell.length_b   1.000
_cell.length_c   1.000
_cell.angle_alpha   90.00
_cell.angle_beta   90.00
_cell.angle_gamma   90.00
#
_symmetry.space_group_name_H-M   'P 1'
#
loop_
_entity.id
_entity.type
_entity.pdbx_description
1 polymer ?
#
loop_
_entity_poly.entity_id
_entity_poly.type
_entity_poly.pdbx_seq_one_letter_code
_entity_poly.pdbx_strand_id
1 'polypeptide(L)'
;MVAILGPGHFFGEGCLNGHPLRIATTRAVDECVITRLEKATMIATIHNEPEFSELFMSYLLTRNSRIEEDLIDQLFNSSEKRLARLLLLLANFGKEGKPEPIVGTFSQETLAEMIGTTRSRVSFFMNKFRKLGFIEYNGKLEVHNSLLNVVLHDKPEINTRDEAIGAE
;
A
#
# COMPACT_ATOMS: atom_id res chain seq x y z
N MET A 1 9.18 3.08 4.60
CA MET A 1 8.69 1.68 4.70
C MET A 1 8.80 1.05 3.32
N VAL A 2 9.23 -0.22 3.24
CA VAL A 2 9.49 -0.88 1.96
C VAL A 2 8.27 -1.67 1.47
N ALA A 3 7.53 -2.34 2.35
CA ALA A 3 6.35 -3.12 2.00
C ALA A 3 5.43 -3.34 3.20
N ILE A 4 4.14 -3.57 2.94
CA ILE A 4 3.16 -4.14 3.86
C ILE A 4 2.90 -5.56 3.42
N LEU A 5 3.00 -6.50 4.37
CA LEU A 5 2.82 -7.92 4.12
C LEU A 5 1.53 -8.40 4.79
N GLY A 6 0.76 -9.20 4.11
CA GLY A 6 -0.47 -9.80 4.59
C GLY A 6 -0.37 -11.33 4.75
N PRO A 7 -1.50 -12.00 5.03
CA PRO A 7 -1.55 -13.46 5.13
C PRO A 7 -1.00 -14.14 3.87
N GLY A 8 -0.25 -15.23 4.06
CA GLY A 8 0.37 -16.00 2.97
C GLY A 8 1.63 -15.36 2.37
N HIS A 9 2.08 -14.21 2.87
CA HIS A 9 3.31 -13.59 2.39
C HIS A 9 4.54 -14.11 3.13
N PHE A 10 5.65 -14.19 2.41
CA PHE A 10 6.97 -14.52 2.96
C PHE A 10 7.79 -13.26 3.20
N PHE A 11 8.65 -13.30 4.21
CA PHE A 11 9.69 -12.30 4.42
C PHE A 11 10.96 -12.93 4.98
N GLY A 12 12.09 -12.31 4.67
CA GLY A 12 13.40 -12.79 5.07
C GLY A 12 14.01 -13.82 4.12
N GLU A 13 13.45 -13.98 2.95
CA GLU A 13 13.89 -14.85 1.85
C GLU A 13 15.32 -14.56 1.37
N GLY A 14 15.83 -13.35 1.61
CA GLY A 14 17.22 -13.00 1.31
C GLY A 14 18.28 -13.92 1.95
N CYS A 15 17.92 -14.64 3.03
CA CYS A 15 18.82 -15.64 3.62
C CYS A 15 19.06 -16.84 2.69
N LEU A 16 18.16 -17.11 1.75
CA LEU A 16 18.32 -18.19 0.76
C LEU A 16 19.46 -17.88 -0.21
N ASN A 17 19.66 -16.58 -0.53
CA ASN A 17 20.74 -16.11 -1.39
C ASN A 17 22.06 -15.85 -0.63
N GLY A 18 22.23 -16.43 0.56
CA GLY A 18 23.49 -16.34 1.31
C GLY A 18 23.74 -15.03 2.06
N HIS A 19 22.80 -14.08 2.05
CA HIS A 19 22.92 -12.84 2.82
C HIS A 19 22.76 -13.13 4.33
N PRO A 20 23.80 -12.90 5.15
CA PRO A 20 23.74 -13.20 6.58
C PRO A 20 22.92 -12.18 7.38
N LEU A 21 22.79 -10.97 6.87
CA LEU A 21 22.10 -9.86 7.54
C LEU A 21 20.76 -9.54 6.86
N ARG A 22 19.79 -9.16 7.69
CA ARG A 22 18.52 -8.61 7.20
C ARG A 22 18.74 -7.16 6.75
N ILE A 23 18.24 -6.82 5.57
CA ILE A 23 18.32 -5.45 5.01
C ILE A 23 17.23 -4.53 5.58
N ALA A 24 16.20 -5.09 6.23
CA ALA A 24 15.08 -4.35 6.77
C ALA A 24 14.59 -4.95 8.10
N THR A 25 13.99 -4.10 8.93
CA THR A 25 13.27 -4.51 10.14
C THR A 25 11.82 -4.78 9.80
N THR A 26 11.27 -5.87 10.34
CA THR A 26 9.84 -6.20 10.23
C THR A 26 9.15 -5.86 11.54
N ARG A 27 7.99 -5.20 11.46
CA ARG A 27 7.16 -4.82 12.62
C ARG A 27 5.71 -5.21 12.37
N ALA A 28 5.06 -5.84 13.35
CA ALA A 28 3.62 -6.08 13.31
C ALA A 28 2.86 -4.75 13.35
N VAL A 29 1.90 -4.59 12.45
CA VAL A 29 0.98 -3.44 12.36
C VAL A 29 -0.30 -3.74 13.15
N ASP A 30 -0.67 -5.02 13.19
CA ASP A 30 -1.83 -5.54 13.89
C ASP A 30 -1.50 -6.91 14.48
N GLU A 31 -2.43 -7.53 15.21
CA GLU A 31 -2.25 -8.90 15.72
C GLU A 31 -2.03 -9.85 14.55
N CYS A 32 -0.96 -10.66 14.63
CA CYS A 32 -0.61 -11.57 13.56
C CYS A 32 0.03 -12.86 14.09
N VAL A 33 -0.14 -13.93 13.32
CA VAL A 33 0.53 -15.22 13.54
C VAL A 33 1.62 -15.39 12.50
N ILE A 34 2.86 -15.61 12.96
CA ILE A 34 4.04 -15.78 12.09
C ILE A 34 4.59 -17.19 12.25
N THR A 35 4.66 -17.92 11.13
CA THR A 35 5.30 -19.23 11.07
C THR A 35 6.76 -19.06 10.68
N ARG A 36 7.66 -19.58 11.52
CA ARG A 36 9.09 -19.62 11.23
C ARG A 36 9.42 -20.87 10.44
N LEU A 37 10.09 -20.69 9.30
CA LEU A 37 10.62 -21.76 8.47
C LEU A 37 12.15 -21.77 8.55
N GLU A 38 12.72 -22.94 8.83
CA GLU A 38 14.17 -23.10 8.84
C GLU A 38 14.72 -23.11 7.42
N LYS A 39 15.88 -22.46 7.21
CA LYS A 39 16.50 -22.33 5.89
C LYS A 39 16.72 -23.70 5.21
N ALA A 40 17.21 -24.67 5.95
CA ALA A 40 17.46 -26.01 5.41
C ALA A 40 16.19 -26.70 4.93
N THR A 41 15.10 -26.58 5.70
CA THR A 41 13.78 -27.11 5.32
C THR A 41 13.26 -26.41 4.06
N MET A 42 13.35 -25.09 4.00
CA MET A 42 12.91 -24.33 2.84
C MET A 42 13.67 -24.73 1.57
N ILE A 43 15.00 -24.87 1.65
CA ILE A 43 15.82 -25.33 0.53
C ILE A 43 15.44 -26.74 0.11
N ALA A 44 15.28 -27.66 1.07
CA ALA A 44 14.88 -29.03 0.77
C ALA A 44 13.50 -29.10 0.09
N THR A 45 12.53 -28.30 0.56
CA THR A 45 11.20 -28.22 -0.06
C THR A 45 11.27 -27.68 -1.49
N ILE A 46 12.04 -26.61 -1.72
CA ILE A 46 12.25 -26.07 -3.08
C ILE A 46 12.85 -27.13 -4.02
N HIS A 47 13.74 -28.01 -3.55
CA HIS A 47 14.36 -29.03 -4.39
C HIS A 47 13.46 -30.25 -4.64
N ASN A 48 12.66 -30.63 -3.66
CA ASN A 48 11.94 -31.91 -3.68
C ASN A 48 10.46 -31.77 -4.10
N GLU A 49 9.89 -30.54 -4.03
CA GLU A 49 8.48 -30.27 -4.29
C GLU A 49 8.33 -29.31 -5.46
N PRO A 50 8.20 -29.80 -6.71
CA PRO A 50 8.14 -28.93 -7.90
C PRO A 50 6.99 -27.90 -7.86
N GLU A 51 5.81 -28.31 -7.41
CA GLU A 51 4.63 -27.42 -7.30
C GLU A 51 4.89 -26.26 -6.34
N PHE A 52 5.56 -26.54 -5.21
CA PHE A 52 5.96 -25.49 -4.27
C PHE A 52 6.99 -24.55 -4.89
N SER A 53 7.95 -25.08 -5.65
CA SER A 53 8.98 -24.28 -6.33
C SER A 53 8.36 -23.32 -7.33
N GLU A 54 7.41 -23.77 -8.13
CA GLU A 54 6.67 -22.93 -9.08
C GLU A 54 5.89 -21.84 -8.37
N LEU A 55 5.17 -22.19 -7.30
CA LEU A 55 4.41 -21.23 -6.49
C LEU A 55 5.34 -20.19 -5.85
N PHE A 56 6.45 -20.61 -5.26
CA PHE A 56 7.40 -19.71 -4.63
C PHE A 56 8.09 -18.78 -5.63
N MET A 57 8.45 -19.30 -6.80
CA MET A 57 9.02 -18.51 -7.90
C MET A 57 8.01 -17.47 -8.42
N SER A 58 6.76 -17.87 -8.65
CA SER A 58 5.68 -16.97 -9.05
C SER A 58 5.46 -15.87 -8.02
N TYR A 59 5.49 -16.21 -6.72
CA TYR A 59 5.42 -15.24 -5.64
C TYR A 59 6.56 -14.22 -5.69
N LEU A 60 7.81 -14.68 -5.87
CA LEU A 60 8.98 -13.79 -5.94
C LEU A 60 8.92 -12.87 -7.17
N LEU A 61 8.52 -13.40 -8.33
CA LEU A 61 8.38 -12.60 -9.56
C LEU A 61 7.28 -11.54 -9.42
N THR A 62 6.13 -11.92 -8.87
CA THR A 62 5.04 -10.96 -8.59
C THR A 62 5.49 -9.87 -7.63
N ARG A 63 6.23 -10.24 -6.60
CA ARG A 63 6.79 -9.27 -5.64
C ARG A 63 7.82 -8.35 -6.30
N ASN A 64 8.68 -8.89 -7.18
CA ASN A 64 9.65 -8.08 -7.92
C ASN A 64 8.95 -7.04 -8.80
N SER A 65 7.93 -7.44 -9.56
CA SER A 65 7.14 -6.52 -10.38
C SER A 65 6.53 -5.38 -9.56
N ARG A 66 6.01 -5.67 -8.36
CA ARG A 66 5.48 -4.64 -7.45
C ARG A 66 6.58 -3.67 -6.99
N ILE A 67 7.78 -4.17 -6.69
CA ILE A 67 8.92 -3.32 -6.31
C ILE A 67 9.32 -2.41 -7.48
N GLU A 68 9.31 -2.91 -8.70
CA GLU A 68 9.58 -2.13 -9.90
C GLU A 68 8.52 -1.05 -10.13
N GLU A 69 7.23 -1.38 -9.97
CA GLU A 69 6.12 -0.41 -10.03
C GLU A 69 6.27 0.68 -8.95
N ASP A 70 6.59 0.31 -7.72
CA ASP A 70 6.81 1.25 -6.63
C ASP A 70 8.02 2.15 -6.88
N LEU A 71 9.08 1.63 -7.49
CA LEU A 71 10.25 2.42 -7.91
C LEU A 71 9.87 3.44 -8.99
N ILE A 72 9.13 3.02 -10.01
CA ILE A 72 8.60 3.92 -11.05
C ILE A 72 7.73 5.01 -10.42
N ASP A 73 6.83 4.61 -9.48
CA ASP A 73 5.98 5.56 -8.75
C ASP A 73 6.82 6.58 -7.97
N GLN A 74 7.88 6.14 -7.29
CA GLN A 74 8.80 7.03 -6.57
C GLN A 74 9.56 8.01 -7.48
N LEU A 75 9.95 7.57 -8.66
CA LEU A 75 10.76 8.36 -9.59
C LEU A 75 9.93 9.39 -10.37
N PHE A 76 8.70 9.03 -10.77
CA PHE A 76 7.92 9.81 -11.74
C PHE A 76 6.65 10.43 -11.18
N ASN A 77 6.10 9.94 -10.05
CA ASN A 77 4.87 10.48 -9.51
C ASN A 77 5.07 11.51 -8.39
N SER A 78 4.17 12.49 -8.34
CA SER A 78 4.16 13.47 -7.26
C SER A 78 3.86 12.82 -5.90
N SER A 79 4.31 13.43 -4.81
CA SER A 79 3.99 12.92 -3.45
C SER A 79 2.49 12.92 -3.13
N GLU A 80 1.69 13.72 -3.83
CA GLU A 80 0.22 13.68 -3.73
C GLU A 80 -0.34 12.39 -4.33
N LYS A 81 0.09 12.02 -5.55
CA LYS A 81 -0.32 10.78 -6.21
C LYS A 81 0.13 9.55 -5.42
N ARG A 82 1.37 9.57 -4.90
CA ARG A 82 1.89 8.48 -4.06
C ARG A 82 1.07 8.31 -2.78
N LEU A 83 0.66 9.40 -2.12
CA LEU A 83 -0.22 9.33 -0.96
C LEU A 83 -1.59 8.76 -1.33
N ALA A 84 -2.21 9.24 -2.41
CA ALA A 84 -3.50 8.73 -2.88
C ALA A 84 -3.45 7.23 -3.17
N ARG A 85 -2.42 6.77 -3.89
CA ARG A 85 -2.21 5.33 -4.18
C ARG A 85 -2.01 4.51 -2.90
N LEU A 86 -1.22 4.99 -1.95
CA LEU A 86 -1.02 4.31 -0.67
C LEU A 86 -2.35 4.17 0.10
N LEU A 87 -3.15 5.23 0.19
CA LEU A 87 -4.44 5.18 0.89
C LEU A 87 -5.41 4.20 0.22
N LEU A 88 -5.48 4.18 -1.10
CA LEU A 88 -6.28 3.21 -1.85
C LEU A 88 -5.83 1.76 -1.58
N LEU A 89 -4.52 1.50 -1.57
CA LEU A 89 -3.97 0.17 -1.24
C LEU A 89 -4.34 -0.25 0.18
N LEU A 90 -4.24 0.66 1.16
CA LEU A 90 -4.61 0.39 2.55
C LEU A 90 -6.11 0.15 2.74
N ALA A 91 -6.95 0.70 1.88
CA ALA A 91 -8.39 0.49 1.84
C ALA A 91 -8.82 -0.63 0.87
N ASN A 92 -7.88 -1.48 0.39
CA ASN A 92 -8.12 -2.51 -0.62
C ASN A 92 -8.84 -1.97 -1.87
N PHE A 93 -8.47 -0.77 -2.32
CA PHE A 93 -9.06 -0.01 -3.45
C PHE A 93 -10.53 0.39 -3.27
N GLY A 94 -11.12 0.17 -2.10
CA GLY A 94 -12.53 0.45 -1.84
C GLY A 94 -13.49 -0.44 -2.66
N LYS A 95 -14.76 -0.43 -2.27
CA LYS A 95 -15.83 -1.01 -3.09
C LYS A 95 -16.58 0.12 -3.79
N GLU A 96 -17.08 -0.14 -4.99
CA GLU A 96 -17.87 0.85 -5.72
C GLU A 96 -19.00 1.42 -4.86
N GLY A 97 -19.03 2.74 -4.73
CA GLY A 97 -20.09 3.49 -4.07
C GLY A 97 -20.07 3.54 -2.54
N LYS A 98 -19.06 2.96 -1.87
CA LYS A 98 -18.92 3.04 -0.40
C LYS A 98 -17.49 3.36 0.01
N PRO A 99 -17.28 4.25 1.00
CA PRO A 99 -15.97 4.44 1.60
C PRO A 99 -15.56 3.16 2.37
N GLU A 100 -14.30 2.80 2.26
CA GLU A 100 -13.74 1.64 2.97
C GLU A 100 -12.71 2.11 4.01
N PRO A 101 -12.76 1.57 5.23
CA PRO A 101 -11.77 1.88 6.24
C PRO A 101 -10.40 1.32 5.84
N ILE A 102 -9.36 2.08 6.11
CA ILE A 102 -7.99 1.58 5.92
C ILE A 102 -7.68 0.47 6.94
N VAL A 103 -6.87 -0.49 6.50
CA VAL A 103 -6.35 -1.55 7.37
C VAL A 103 -5.27 -0.95 8.29
N GLY A 104 -5.49 -1.01 9.61
CA GLY A 104 -4.57 -0.49 10.63
C GLY A 104 -4.73 1.01 10.91
N THR A 105 -3.95 1.49 11.88
CA THR A 105 -3.90 2.92 12.26
C THR A 105 -2.50 3.45 11.96
N PHE A 106 -2.41 4.47 11.10
CA PHE A 106 -1.14 5.06 10.70
C PHE A 106 -1.08 6.54 11.09
N SER A 107 0.02 6.96 11.68
CA SER A 107 0.29 8.38 11.90
C SER A 107 0.66 9.07 10.58
N GLN A 108 0.49 10.40 10.52
CA GLN A 108 0.93 11.16 9.34
C GLN A 108 2.45 11.09 9.13
N GLU A 109 3.24 10.90 10.19
CA GLU A 109 4.67 10.63 10.13
C GLU A 109 4.95 9.32 9.41
N THR A 110 4.25 8.26 9.81
CA THR A 110 4.38 6.94 9.17
C THR A 110 3.99 7.00 7.69
N LEU A 111 2.89 7.67 7.35
CA LEU A 111 2.49 7.86 5.94
C LEU A 111 3.55 8.65 5.17
N ALA A 112 4.17 9.67 5.78
CA ALA A 112 5.22 10.45 5.15
C ALA A 112 6.49 9.62 4.87
N GLU A 113 6.88 8.77 5.82
CA GLU A 113 7.99 7.82 5.63
C GLU A 113 7.69 6.81 4.51
N MET A 114 6.44 6.31 4.44
CA MET A 114 6.00 5.36 3.42
C MET A 114 6.14 5.90 2.00
N ILE A 115 5.79 7.17 1.80
CA ILE A 115 5.79 7.78 0.46
C ILE A 115 7.03 8.65 0.19
N GLY A 116 7.99 8.70 1.11
CA GLY A 116 9.23 9.48 0.96
C GLY A 116 8.98 10.99 0.87
N THR A 117 8.23 11.55 1.83
CA THR A 117 7.93 13.00 1.90
C THR A 117 7.92 13.49 3.36
N THR A 118 7.52 14.73 3.60
CA THR A 118 7.41 15.31 4.94
C THR A 118 6.00 15.18 5.51
N ARG A 119 5.87 15.11 6.85
CA ARG A 119 4.59 15.15 7.56
C ARG A 119 3.72 16.33 7.13
N SER A 120 4.32 17.52 6.98
CA SER A 120 3.58 18.74 6.59
C SER A 120 2.91 18.58 5.22
N ARG A 121 3.58 17.95 4.25
CA ARG A 121 3.00 17.66 2.93
C ARG A 121 1.89 16.64 3.02
N VAL A 122 2.06 15.58 3.82
CA VAL A 122 0.98 14.61 4.06
C VAL A 122 -0.23 15.30 4.68
N SER A 123 -0.04 16.12 5.73
CA SER A 123 -1.13 16.88 6.36
C SER A 123 -1.87 17.78 5.35
N PHE A 124 -1.12 18.45 4.49
CA PHE A 124 -1.70 19.27 3.42
C PHE A 124 -2.58 18.45 2.46
N PHE A 125 -2.06 17.32 1.96
CA PHE A 125 -2.81 16.47 1.03
C PHE A 125 -4.01 15.78 1.69
N MET A 126 -3.88 15.31 2.93
CA MET A 126 -5.01 14.74 3.69
C MET A 126 -6.15 15.75 3.85
N ASN A 127 -5.82 17.01 4.17
CA ASN A 127 -6.82 18.08 4.25
C ASN A 127 -7.46 18.38 2.87
N LYS A 128 -6.67 18.36 1.81
CA LYS A 128 -7.17 18.52 0.44
C LYS A 128 -8.13 17.37 0.07
N PHE A 129 -7.74 16.12 0.30
CA PHE A 129 -8.56 14.94 0.00
C PHE A 129 -9.87 14.94 0.79
N ARG A 130 -9.82 15.35 2.07
CA ARG A 130 -11.02 15.49 2.89
C ARG A 130 -11.98 16.58 2.34
N LYS A 131 -11.46 17.74 1.96
CA LYS A 131 -12.27 18.83 1.36
C LYS A 131 -12.92 18.43 0.04
N LEU A 132 -12.28 17.54 -0.72
CA LEU A 132 -12.79 17.02 -1.99
C LEU A 132 -13.71 15.80 -1.81
N GLY A 133 -13.97 15.35 -0.58
CA GLY A 133 -14.80 14.19 -0.29
C GLY A 133 -14.16 12.85 -0.67
N PHE A 134 -12.84 12.80 -0.87
CA PHE A 134 -12.14 11.56 -1.20
C PHE A 134 -11.81 10.70 0.02
N ILE A 135 -11.77 11.31 1.20
CA ILE A 135 -11.56 10.63 2.48
C ILE A 135 -12.45 11.23 3.56
N GLU A 136 -12.83 10.39 4.53
CA GLU A 136 -13.63 10.76 5.69
C GLU A 136 -13.03 10.20 6.99
N TYR A 137 -13.48 10.77 8.13
CA TYR A 137 -13.10 10.31 9.47
C TYR A 137 -14.37 10.02 10.27
N ASN A 138 -14.78 8.74 10.30
CA ASN A 138 -15.87 8.23 11.09
C ASN A 138 -15.35 7.28 12.19
N GLY A 139 -14.50 7.81 13.09
CA GLY A 139 -13.77 7.00 14.07
C GLY A 139 -12.54 6.31 13.50
N LYS A 140 -12.55 5.96 12.21
CA LYS A 140 -11.41 5.49 11.42
C LYS A 140 -11.30 6.32 10.16
N LEU A 141 -10.12 6.29 9.53
CA LEU A 141 -9.93 6.89 8.21
C LEU A 141 -10.59 5.99 7.16
N GLU A 142 -11.54 6.52 6.44
CA GLU A 142 -12.26 5.88 5.35
C GLU A 142 -11.86 6.53 4.03
N VAL A 143 -11.72 5.73 2.98
CA VAL A 143 -11.26 6.15 1.66
C VAL A 143 -12.32 5.81 0.62
N HIS A 144 -12.69 6.82 -0.17
CA HIS A 144 -13.58 6.67 -1.30
C HIS A 144 -12.81 6.24 -2.55
N ASN A 145 -13.40 5.38 -3.35
CA ASN A 145 -12.82 4.93 -4.62
C ASN A 145 -12.54 6.09 -5.59
N SER A 146 -13.28 7.20 -5.49
CA SER A 146 -13.06 8.43 -6.26
C SER A 146 -11.66 9.04 -6.08
N LEU A 147 -10.94 8.68 -5.00
CA LEU A 147 -9.53 9.07 -4.81
C LEU A 147 -8.64 8.54 -5.96
N LEU A 148 -9.07 7.51 -6.69
CA LEU A 148 -8.38 7.00 -7.89
C LEU A 148 -8.21 8.09 -8.95
N ASN A 149 -9.10 9.09 -9.03
CA ASN A 149 -8.99 10.21 -9.96
C ASN A 149 -7.71 11.03 -9.72
N VAL A 150 -7.23 11.12 -8.48
CA VAL A 150 -5.96 11.80 -8.16
C VAL A 150 -4.76 11.04 -8.75
N VAL A 151 -4.85 9.71 -8.81
CA VAL A 151 -3.78 8.86 -9.35
C VAL A 151 -3.75 8.92 -10.88
N LEU A 152 -4.92 8.90 -11.51
CA LEU A 152 -5.07 8.79 -12.97
C LEU A 152 -4.86 10.13 -13.70
N HIS A 153 -5.19 11.27 -13.05
CA HIS A 153 -5.19 12.59 -13.70
C HIS A 153 -4.21 13.55 -13.01
N ASP A 154 -3.52 14.37 -13.80
CA ASP A 154 -2.63 15.42 -13.28
C ASP A 154 -3.38 16.59 -12.64
N LYS A 155 -4.65 16.78 -13.03
CA LYS A 155 -5.61 17.68 -12.40
C LYS A 155 -6.90 16.90 -12.14
N PRO A 156 -7.24 16.60 -10.87
CA PRO A 156 -8.53 16.00 -10.59
C PRO A 156 -9.65 16.95 -10.99
N GLU A 157 -10.46 16.56 -11.96
CA GLU A 157 -11.69 17.30 -12.28
C GLU A 157 -12.66 17.13 -11.11
N ILE A 158 -13.02 18.23 -10.49
CA ILE A 158 -14.08 18.28 -9.49
C ILE A 158 -15.38 18.11 -10.24
N ASN A 159 -16.07 17.01 -10.05
CA ASN A 159 -17.42 16.82 -10.59
C ASN A 159 -18.39 17.72 -9.81
N THR A 160 -18.49 18.99 -10.22
CA THR A 160 -19.49 19.96 -9.73
C THR A 160 -20.86 19.61 -10.31
N ARG A 161 -21.46 18.49 -9.86
CA ARG A 161 -22.83 18.10 -10.25
C ARG A 161 -23.89 18.41 -9.20
N ASP A 162 -23.62 19.19 -8.16
CA ASP A 162 -24.59 19.50 -7.10
C ASP A 162 -24.89 20.99 -6.88
N GLU A 163 -24.55 21.90 -7.82
CA GLU A 163 -24.93 23.32 -7.72
C GLU A 163 -26.04 23.76 -8.69
N ALA A 164 -26.79 22.84 -9.25
CA ALA A 164 -27.87 23.20 -10.21
C ALA A 164 -29.27 22.76 -9.75
N ILE A 165 -29.58 22.78 -8.46
CA ILE A 165 -30.96 22.68 -7.94
C ILE A 165 -31.13 23.72 -6.84
N GLY A 166 -31.41 24.94 -7.22
CA GLY A 166 -31.71 25.99 -6.25
C GLY A 166 -31.83 27.40 -6.85
N ALA A 167 -32.46 27.50 -8.00
CA ALA A 167 -32.91 28.80 -8.53
C ALA A 167 -34.14 28.62 -9.41
N GLU A 168 -35.31 28.52 -8.77
CA GLU A 168 -36.59 28.99 -9.24
C GLU A 168 -37.47 29.31 -8.03
#